data_150f913078a713d11e0c7972dc9363fc
#
_entry.id   150f913078a713d11e0c7972dc9363fc
#
_cell.length_a   1.000
_cell.length_b   1.000
_cell.length_c   1.000
_cell.angle_alpha   90.00
_cell.angle_beta   90.00
_cell.angle_gamma   90.00
#
_symmetry.space_group_name_H-M   'P 1'
#
loop_
_entity.id
_entity.type
_entity.pdbx_description
1 polymer ?
#
loop_
_entity_poly.entity_id
_entity_poly.type
_entity_poly.pdbx_seq_one_letter_code
_entity_poly.pdbx_strand_id
1 'polypeptide(L)'
;SGNTSITISGAFSSTYDNYRIMMSGGTGSAADANIEFVLGSSTANYSEAVIYNTYTVNTPIGVSRNAQSKWVWFGNTNVNQNVMNVDLFGPFLASHTYYRSYVLFTPTAQGSASGTHTVATSYSSFTITPGVGSFNSGTLVIYGYRKV
;
A
#
# COMPACT_ATOMS: atom_id res chain seq x y z
N SER A 1 -12.67 8.02 -17.79
CA SER A 1 -11.99 6.71 -17.60
C SER A 1 -11.10 6.80 -16.38
N GLY A 2 -11.17 5.82 -15.52
CA GLY A 2 -10.35 5.77 -14.30
C GLY A 2 -8.89 5.41 -14.60
N ASN A 3 -7.99 5.71 -13.64
CA ASN A 3 -6.58 5.37 -13.73
C ASN A 3 -6.34 3.92 -13.28
N THR A 4 -5.75 3.10 -14.14
CA THR A 4 -5.34 1.73 -13.81
C THR A 4 -4.00 1.68 -13.06
N SER A 5 -3.28 2.80 -13.00
CA SER A 5 -1.99 2.96 -12.33
C SER A 5 -1.73 4.42 -12.02
N ILE A 6 -1.18 4.72 -10.85
CA ILE A 6 -0.78 6.07 -10.44
C ILE A 6 0.66 6.00 -9.96
N THR A 7 1.58 6.69 -10.66
CA THR A 7 2.98 6.82 -10.26
C THR A 7 3.22 8.21 -9.67
N ILE A 8 3.83 8.24 -8.49
CA ILE A 8 4.23 9.46 -7.79
C ILE A 8 5.76 9.55 -7.82
N SER A 9 6.26 10.50 -8.59
CA SER A 9 7.69 10.81 -8.68
C SER A 9 8.07 11.83 -7.60
N GLY A 10 9.29 11.73 -7.06
CA GLY A 10 9.78 12.64 -6.02
C GLY A 10 9.05 12.50 -4.67
N ALA A 11 8.40 11.36 -4.44
CA ALA A 11 7.66 11.09 -3.21
C ALA A 11 8.57 10.97 -1.98
N PHE A 12 9.78 10.47 -2.17
CA PHE A 12 10.75 10.21 -1.12
C PHE A 12 12.05 10.97 -1.37
N SER A 13 12.66 11.48 -0.31
CA SER A 13 13.89 12.26 -0.36
C SER A 13 14.75 12.03 0.89
N SER A 14 15.98 12.54 0.91
CA SER A 14 16.86 12.48 2.07
C SER A 14 16.38 13.30 3.29
N THR A 15 15.35 14.12 3.12
CA THR A 15 14.77 14.95 4.20
C THR A 15 14.12 14.10 5.28
N TYR A 16 13.48 12.98 4.90
CA TYR A 16 12.77 12.10 5.81
C TYR A 16 13.18 10.66 5.59
N ASP A 17 13.27 9.87 6.68
CA ASP A 17 13.53 8.43 6.59
C ASP A 17 12.24 7.63 6.47
N ASN A 18 11.16 8.12 7.08
CA ASN A 18 9.89 7.41 7.16
C ASN A 18 8.75 8.29 6.68
N TYR A 19 7.72 7.65 6.15
CA TYR A 19 6.58 8.33 5.51
C TYR A 19 5.27 7.68 5.92
N ARG A 20 4.22 8.51 5.97
CA ARG A 20 2.84 8.05 5.98
C ARG A 20 2.20 8.37 4.64
N ILE A 21 1.57 7.36 4.04
CA ILE A 21 0.85 7.49 2.78
C ILE A 21 -0.62 7.19 3.05
N MET A 22 -1.47 8.14 2.70
CA MET A 22 -2.92 8.02 2.92
C MET A 22 -3.66 8.26 1.61
N MET A 23 -4.70 7.46 1.36
CA MET A 23 -5.66 7.72 0.29
C MET A 23 -7.06 7.70 0.89
N SER A 24 -7.85 8.70 0.56
CA SER A 24 -9.22 8.82 1.04
C SER A 24 -10.13 9.48 0.01
N GLY A 25 -11.42 9.26 0.20
CA GLY A 25 -12.43 9.73 -0.73
C GLY A 25 -12.31 9.06 -2.09
N GLY A 26 -13.18 9.46 -3.03
CA GLY A 26 -13.23 8.86 -4.35
C GLY A 26 -13.63 7.38 -4.34
N THR A 27 -13.62 6.78 -5.50
CA THR A 27 -14.11 5.41 -5.72
C THR A 27 -13.20 4.66 -6.69
N GLY A 28 -13.28 3.34 -6.65
CA GLY A 28 -12.79 2.45 -7.70
C GLY A 28 -13.90 1.98 -8.63
N SER A 29 -13.53 1.34 -9.72
CA SER A 29 -14.49 0.76 -10.68
C SER A 29 -14.91 -0.67 -10.33
N ALA A 30 -14.13 -1.37 -9.47
CA ALA A 30 -14.46 -2.71 -9.01
C ALA A 30 -15.20 -2.67 -7.67
N ALA A 31 -15.99 -3.72 -7.39
CA ALA A 31 -16.75 -3.83 -6.13
C ALA A 31 -15.83 -3.96 -4.91
N ASP A 32 -14.67 -4.58 -5.08
CA ASP A 32 -13.64 -4.73 -4.06
C ASP A 32 -12.31 -5.09 -4.72
N ALA A 33 -11.25 -4.34 -4.39
CA ALA A 33 -9.90 -4.62 -4.88
C ALA A 33 -8.84 -4.13 -3.88
N ASN A 34 -7.79 -4.91 -3.71
CA ASN A 34 -6.62 -4.44 -2.96
C ASN A 34 -5.91 -3.32 -3.71
N ILE A 35 -5.30 -2.39 -2.99
CA ILE A 35 -4.33 -1.45 -3.54
C ILE A 35 -2.96 -2.11 -3.44
N GLU A 36 -2.35 -2.31 -4.60
CA GLU A 36 -1.02 -2.87 -4.78
C GLU A 36 0.03 -1.75 -4.84
N PHE A 37 1.27 -2.06 -4.46
CA PHE A 37 2.32 -1.05 -4.35
C PHE A 37 3.68 -1.57 -4.82
N VAL A 38 4.40 -0.72 -5.56
CA VAL A 38 5.75 -0.98 -6.07
C VAL A 38 6.64 0.23 -5.79
N LEU A 39 7.84 0.00 -5.26
CA LEU A 39 8.89 1.01 -5.08
C LEU A 39 9.67 1.20 -6.38
N GLY A 40 9.68 2.44 -6.90
CA GLY A 40 10.39 2.76 -8.13
C GLY A 40 10.01 1.81 -9.27
N SER A 41 11.01 1.16 -9.87
CA SER A 41 10.87 0.13 -10.90
C SER A 41 11.15 -1.29 -10.39
N SER A 42 11.19 -1.52 -9.07
CA SER A 42 11.50 -2.83 -8.51
C SER A 42 10.37 -3.82 -8.71
N THR A 43 10.68 -5.01 -9.21
CA THR A 43 9.70 -6.05 -9.55
C THR A 43 9.97 -7.38 -8.84
N ALA A 44 10.71 -7.37 -7.73
CA ALA A 44 11.05 -8.58 -6.99
C ALA A 44 11.29 -8.31 -5.51
N ASN A 45 11.36 -9.39 -4.72
CA ASN A 45 11.76 -9.38 -3.31
C ASN A 45 10.83 -8.62 -2.35
N TYR A 46 9.54 -8.58 -2.66
CA TYR A 46 8.49 -8.14 -1.75
C TYR A 46 7.95 -9.33 -0.97
N SER A 47 7.95 -9.22 0.35
CA SER A 47 7.33 -10.21 1.24
C SER A 47 6.38 -9.49 2.18
N GLU A 48 5.24 -10.11 2.50
CA GLU A 48 4.22 -9.51 3.35
C GLU A 48 3.35 -10.55 4.03
N ALA A 49 2.71 -10.16 5.12
CA ALA A 49 1.68 -10.92 5.78
C ALA A 49 0.52 -10.01 6.17
N VAL A 50 -0.69 -10.58 6.15
CA VAL A 50 -1.92 -9.94 6.63
C VAL A 50 -2.60 -10.83 7.64
N ILE A 51 -3.15 -10.23 8.69
CA ILE A 51 -4.10 -10.86 9.61
C ILE A 51 -5.38 -10.04 9.57
N TYR A 52 -6.50 -10.69 9.32
CA TYR A 52 -7.80 -10.02 9.23
C TYR A 52 -8.93 -10.90 9.76
N ASN A 53 -10.04 -10.24 10.12
CA ASN A 53 -11.30 -10.89 10.48
C ASN A 53 -12.41 -10.37 9.57
N THR A 54 -13.33 -11.24 9.20
CA THR A 54 -14.62 -10.80 8.66
C THR A 54 -15.53 -10.35 9.80
N TYR A 55 -16.45 -9.42 9.53
CA TYR A 55 -17.39 -8.96 10.56
C TYR A 55 -18.40 -10.01 10.99
N THR A 56 -18.54 -11.10 10.25
CA THR A 56 -19.50 -12.19 10.49
C THR A 56 -18.87 -13.42 11.12
N VAL A 57 -17.53 -13.55 11.10
CA VAL A 57 -16.82 -14.74 11.60
C VAL A 57 -15.73 -14.29 12.57
N ASN A 58 -15.76 -14.84 13.77
CA ASN A 58 -14.89 -14.46 14.89
C ASN A 58 -13.51 -15.16 14.87
N THR A 59 -13.11 -15.74 13.72
CA THR A 59 -11.85 -16.46 13.58
C THR A 59 -10.88 -15.63 12.74
N PRO A 60 -9.70 -15.25 13.28
CA PRO A 60 -8.67 -14.58 12.53
C PRO A 60 -8.17 -15.43 11.35
N ILE A 61 -7.95 -14.79 10.21
CA ILE A 61 -7.37 -15.39 9.02
C ILE A 61 -6.01 -14.75 8.79
N GLY A 62 -4.97 -15.60 8.69
CA GLY A 62 -3.60 -15.17 8.36
C GLY A 62 -3.24 -15.61 6.95
N VAL A 63 -2.70 -14.69 6.15
CA VAL A 63 -2.16 -15.00 4.80
C VAL A 63 -0.79 -14.36 4.67
N SER A 64 0.15 -15.08 4.07
CA SER A 64 1.49 -14.57 3.78
C SER A 64 1.87 -14.75 2.31
N ARG A 65 2.76 -13.88 1.83
CA ARG A 65 3.34 -13.93 0.49
C ARG A 65 4.83 -13.66 0.61
N ASN A 66 5.63 -14.38 -0.16
CA ASN A 66 7.09 -14.26 -0.11
C ASN A 66 7.68 -14.09 -1.50
N ALA A 67 8.73 -13.26 -1.61
CA ALA A 67 9.50 -13.00 -2.83
C ALA A 67 8.63 -12.61 -4.05
N GLN A 68 7.63 -11.80 -3.82
CA GLN A 68 6.68 -11.33 -4.85
C GLN A 68 7.25 -10.15 -5.64
N SER A 69 6.56 -9.76 -6.72
CA SER A 69 6.88 -8.60 -7.54
C SER A 69 6.37 -7.27 -6.97
N LYS A 70 5.52 -7.30 -5.95
CA LYS A 70 4.85 -6.13 -5.34
C LYS A 70 4.25 -6.52 -4.00
N TRP A 71 3.94 -5.52 -3.15
CA TRP A 71 3.00 -5.67 -2.04
C TRP A 71 1.57 -5.51 -2.53
N VAL A 72 0.61 -6.27 -1.97
CA VAL A 72 -0.80 -6.24 -2.39
C VAL A 72 -1.76 -5.75 -1.29
N TRP A 73 -1.33 -5.70 -0.02
CA TRP A 73 -2.21 -5.29 1.08
C TRP A 73 -1.88 -3.88 1.58
N PHE A 74 -1.71 -2.93 0.65
CA PHE A 74 -1.45 -1.53 0.99
C PHE A 74 -2.72 -0.74 1.34
N GLY A 75 -3.85 -1.15 0.83
CA GLY A 75 -5.16 -0.54 1.05
C GLY A 75 -6.24 -1.27 0.28
N ASN A 76 -7.39 -0.64 0.18
CA ASN A 76 -8.54 -1.14 -0.55
C ASN A 76 -9.17 -0.05 -1.42
N THR A 77 -9.64 -0.42 -2.59
CA THR A 77 -10.44 0.40 -3.49
C THR A 77 -11.72 -0.33 -3.86
N ASN A 78 -12.85 0.36 -3.84
CA ASN A 78 -14.14 -0.19 -4.25
C ASN A 78 -15.05 0.92 -4.80
N VAL A 79 -16.25 0.53 -5.24
CA VAL A 79 -17.24 1.45 -5.83
C VAL A 79 -17.78 2.51 -4.86
N ASN A 80 -17.58 2.33 -3.56
CA ASN A 80 -18.06 3.27 -2.54
C ASN A 80 -16.94 4.19 -2.04
N GLN A 81 -15.71 3.67 -1.87
CA GLN A 81 -14.63 4.43 -1.26
C GLN A 81 -13.25 3.80 -1.52
N ASN A 82 -12.24 4.66 -1.70
CA ASN A 82 -10.83 4.27 -1.61
C ASN A 82 -10.31 4.52 -0.20
N VAL A 83 -9.60 3.55 0.36
CA VAL A 83 -8.99 3.64 1.70
C VAL A 83 -7.58 3.09 1.68
N MET A 84 -6.61 3.90 2.07
CA MET A 84 -5.24 3.49 2.30
C MET A 84 -4.67 4.29 3.47
N ASN A 85 -4.02 3.63 4.42
CA ASN A 85 -3.31 4.24 5.54
C ASN A 85 -2.11 3.38 5.88
N VAL A 86 -0.93 3.84 5.43
CA VAL A 86 0.31 3.06 5.45
C VAL A 86 1.43 3.87 6.05
N ASP A 87 2.16 3.29 7.00
CA ASP A 87 3.48 3.75 7.40
C ASP A 87 4.54 3.00 6.60
N LEU A 88 5.44 3.73 5.97
CA LEU A 88 6.54 3.23 5.15
C LEU A 88 7.88 3.66 5.77
N PHE A 89 8.78 2.71 5.99
CA PHE A 89 10.04 2.91 6.70
C PHE A 89 11.24 2.71 5.79
N GLY A 90 12.08 3.72 5.67
CA GLY A 90 13.34 3.69 4.95
C GLY A 90 13.27 3.63 3.41
N PRO A 91 12.24 4.14 2.71
CA PRO A 91 12.16 3.98 1.26
C PRO A 91 13.28 4.70 0.50
N PHE A 92 13.84 5.78 1.04
CA PHE A 92 14.96 6.52 0.43
C PHE A 92 16.32 6.07 0.95
N LEU A 93 16.39 5.18 1.91
CA LEU A 93 17.65 4.63 2.40
C LEU A 93 18.13 3.50 1.49
N ALA A 94 19.45 3.38 1.29
CA ALA A 94 20.05 2.23 0.59
C ALA A 94 20.07 1.00 1.52
N SER A 95 18.89 0.59 1.98
CA SER A 95 18.65 -0.52 2.91
C SER A 95 17.30 -1.17 2.61
N HIS A 96 16.91 -2.16 3.40
CA HIS A 96 15.58 -2.76 3.29
C HIS A 96 14.50 -1.74 3.63
N THR A 97 13.40 -1.78 2.88
CA THR A 97 12.20 -0.98 3.14
C THR A 97 11.14 -1.85 3.82
N TYR A 98 10.47 -1.29 4.82
CA TYR A 98 9.41 -1.97 5.56
C TYR A 98 8.12 -1.16 5.47
N TYR A 99 6.97 -1.84 5.59
CA TYR A 99 5.69 -1.16 5.74
C TYR A 99 4.80 -1.84 6.78
N ARG A 100 3.85 -1.07 7.28
CA ARG A 100 2.65 -1.55 7.96
C ARG A 100 1.44 -0.78 7.47
N SER A 101 0.33 -1.47 7.33
CA SER A 101 -0.95 -0.86 6.92
C SER A 101 -2.09 -1.36 7.79
N TYR A 102 -3.12 -0.52 7.89
CA TYR A 102 -4.43 -0.96 8.30
C TYR A 102 -5.25 -1.24 7.05
N VAL A 103 -5.72 -2.47 6.89
CA VAL A 103 -6.42 -2.91 5.70
C VAL A 103 -7.89 -3.04 6.02
N LEU A 104 -8.71 -2.34 5.25
CA LEU A 104 -10.17 -2.48 5.27
C LEU A 104 -10.59 -3.20 4.00
N PHE A 105 -11.05 -4.42 4.12
CA PHE A 105 -11.75 -5.14 3.04
C PHE A 105 -13.23 -4.75 3.13
N THR A 106 -13.56 -3.58 2.65
CA THR A 106 -14.91 -3.03 2.79
C THR A 106 -15.92 -3.74 1.88
N PRO A 107 -17.14 -4.03 2.35
CA PRO A 107 -17.68 -3.79 3.69
C PRO A 107 -17.56 -5.00 4.62
N THR A 108 -16.72 -5.98 4.34
CA THR A 108 -16.85 -7.34 4.90
C THR A 108 -15.81 -7.71 5.95
N ALA A 109 -14.65 -7.07 5.96
CA ALA A 109 -13.54 -7.44 6.84
C ALA A 109 -12.61 -6.26 7.15
N GLN A 110 -11.81 -6.43 8.21
CA GLN A 110 -10.74 -5.52 8.58
C GLN A 110 -9.52 -6.29 9.06
N GLY A 111 -8.34 -5.67 8.98
CA GLY A 111 -7.11 -6.30 9.41
C GLY A 111 -5.90 -5.39 9.40
N SER A 112 -4.75 -6.00 9.59
CA SER A 112 -3.46 -5.32 9.51
C SER A 112 -2.51 -6.11 8.63
N ALA A 113 -1.75 -5.42 7.81
CA ALA A 113 -0.69 -6.02 7.00
C ALA A 113 0.65 -5.37 7.31
N SER A 114 1.71 -6.13 7.13
CA SER A 114 3.08 -5.66 7.19
C SER A 114 3.94 -6.41 6.21
N GLY A 115 5.02 -5.79 5.75
CA GLY A 115 5.92 -6.43 4.81
C GLY A 115 7.28 -5.79 4.74
N THR A 116 8.16 -6.46 4.00
CA THR A 116 9.52 -6.02 3.73
C THR A 116 9.84 -6.12 2.25
N HIS A 117 10.65 -5.18 1.77
CA HIS A 117 11.31 -5.25 0.48
C HIS A 117 12.81 -5.29 0.72
N THR A 118 13.46 -6.39 0.28
CA THR A 118 14.85 -6.71 0.68
C THR A 118 15.91 -6.22 -0.30
N VAL A 119 15.54 -5.45 -1.34
CA VAL A 119 16.53 -4.79 -2.20
C VAL A 119 17.02 -3.52 -1.53
N ALA A 120 18.32 -3.47 -1.25
CA ALA A 120 18.97 -2.34 -0.58
C ALA A 120 19.26 -1.19 -1.58
N THR A 121 18.21 -0.49 -1.97
CA THR A 121 18.25 0.61 -2.95
C THR A 121 17.42 1.79 -2.45
N SER A 122 17.91 3.02 -2.66
CA SER A 122 17.13 4.24 -2.41
C SER A 122 16.09 4.44 -3.51
N TYR A 123 14.84 4.58 -3.12
CA TYR A 123 13.73 4.87 -4.03
C TYR A 123 13.24 6.29 -3.81
N SER A 124 13.01 7.04 -4.90
CA SER A 124 12.42 8.39 -4.85
C SER A 124 10.95 8.41 -5.29
N SER A 125 10.44 7.28 -5.78
CA SER A 125 9.11 7.17 -6.35
C SER A 125 8.43 5.86 -5.98
N PHE A 126 7.14 5.80 -6.18
CA PHE A 126 6.36 4.57 -6.08
C PHE A 126 5.20 4.57 -7.07
N THR A 127 4.65 3.40 -7.31
CA THR A 127 3.44 3.21 -8.11
C THR A 127 2.41 2.43 -7.31
N ILE A 128 1.15 2.90 -7.34
CA ILE A 128 0.00 2.16 -6.84
C ILE A 128 -0.88 1.71 -8.01
N THR A 129 -1.41 0.51 -7.90
CA THR A 129 -2.37 -0.05 -8.85
C THR A 129 -3.54 -0.67 -8.11
N PRO A 130 -4.78 -0.59 -8.57
CA PRO A 130 -5.83 -1.45 -8.06
C PRO A 130 -5.56 -2.87 -8.55
N GLY A 131 -5.75 -3.87 -7.72
CA GLY A 131 -5.59 -5.28 -8.09
C GLY A 131 -6.53 -5.71 -9.22
N VAL A 132 -7.67 -5.01 -9.34
CA VAL A 132 -8.63 -5.13 -10.44
C VAL A 132 -9.33 -3.79 -10.66
N GLY A 133 -9.65 -3.46 -11.90
CA GLY A 133 -10.36 -2.23 -12.27
C GLY A 133 -9.46 -0.99 -12.31
N SER A 134 -9.98 0.14 -11.85
CA SER A 134 -9.31 1.46 -11.88
C SER A 134 -9.69 2.31 -10.68
N PHE A 135 -8.85 3.31 -10.36
CA PHE A 135 -9.22 4.43 -9.49
C PHE A 135 -10.01 5.46 -10.29
N ASN A 136 -11.24 5.75 -9.92
CA ASN A 136 -12.06 6.76 -10.60
C ASN A 136 -11.79 8.17 -10.07
N SER A 137 -11.51 8.29 -8.76
CA SER A 137 -11.19 9.54 -8.07
C SER A 137 -10.53 9.24 -6.72
N GLY A 138 -10.19 10.27 -5.96
CA GLY A 138 -9.63 10.19 -4.61
C GLY A 138 -8.49 11.17 -4.41
N THR A 139 -8.11 11.36 -3.15
CA THR A 139 -6.99 12.20 -2.75
C THR A 139 -5.91 11.33 -2.12
N LEU A 140 -4.70 11.41 -2.67
CA LEU A 140 -3.49 10.79 -2.12
C LEU A 140 -2.66 11.86 -1.41
N VAL A 141 -2.28 11.60 -0.17
CA VAL A 141 -1.45 12.50 0.64
C VAL A 141 -0.26 11.73 1.20
N ILE A 142 0.92 12.37 1.17
CA ILE A 142 2.18 11.80 1.65
C ILE A 142 2.75 12.74 2.70
N TYR A 143 3.01 12.22 3.90
CA TYR A 143 3.67 12.93 5.00
C TYR A 143 5.03 12.31 5.29
N GLY A 144 6.06 13.14 5.40
CA GLY A 144 7.36 12.72 5.93
C GLY A 144 7.40 12.90 7.45
N TYR A 145 7.92 11.91 8.17
CA TYR A 145 8.17 12.05 9.61
C TYR A 145 9.46 12.82 9.85
N ARG A 146 9.38 13.88 10.67
CA ARG A 146 10.55 14.71 11.00
C ARG A 146 11.63 13.88 11.69
N LYS A 147 12.88 14.03 11.24
CA LYS A 147 14.07 13.58 11.97
C LYS A 147 14.34 14.50 13.16
N VAL A 148 14.78 13.95 14.27
CA VAL A 148 15.23 14.66 15.48
C VAL A 148 16.70 14.38 15.71
#